data_d51bc1dd4c73cec36a73f1b18734ee84
#
_entry.id   d51bc1dd4c73cec36a73f1b18734ee84
#
_cell.length_a   1.000
_cell.length_b   1.000
_cell.length_c   1.000
_cell.angle_alpha   90.00
_cell.angle_beta   90.00
_cell.angle_gamma   90.00
#
_symmetry.space_group_name_H-M   'P 1'
#
loop_
_entity.id
_entity.type
_entity.pdbx_description
1 polymer ?
#
loop_
_entity_poly.entity_id
_entity_poly.type
_entity_poly.pdbx_seq_one_letter_code
_entity_poly.pdbx_strand_id
1 'polypeptide(L)'
;MKYFLLTAALLAVLARPARAQTTPAALNDAAAFQQGTFQGAAADQAHYAVTYQLDSDDPKLIQQTLRNIGNALADERLKGKLTVELVAFGNGVAVFRKDQPYAAQLAALKQQGVILAQCQNTMREKKISKDELLPIISYVPSGTGELIIRQAQGWALVHP
;
A
#
# COMPACT_ATOMS: atom_id res chain seq x y z
N MET A 1 -70.51 7.88 10.38
CA MET A 1 -69.45 6.90 10.18
C MET A 1 -68.74 7.27 8.90
N LYS A 2 -67.54 7.91 8.97
CA LYS A 2 -66.74 8.32 7.80
C LYS A 2 -65.54 7.37 7.72
N TYR A 3 -65.47 6.59 6.70
CA TYR A 3 -64.35 5.69 6.44
C TYR A 3 -63.22 6.49 5.73
N PHE A 4 -62.05 6.60 6.40
CA PHE A 4 -60.85 7.13 5.83
C PHE A 4 -60.10 5.98 5.14
N LEU A 5 -60.01 6.02 3.80
CA LEU A 5 -59.16 5.13 3.00
C LEU A 5 -57.73 5.70 2.97
N LEU A 6 -56.80 5.05 3.66
CA LEU A 6 -55.37 5.30 3.52
C LEU A 6 -54.85 4.52 2.32
N THR A 7 -54.48 5.23 1.24
CA THR A 7 -53.73 4.68 0.11
C THR A 7 -52.23 4.74 0.43
N ALA A 8 -51.63 3.59 0.71
CA ALA A 8 -50.19 3.44 0.82
C ALA A 8 -49.56 3.44 -0.57
N ALA A 9 -48.83 4.50 -0.91
CA ALA A 9 -48.02 4.54 -2.12
C ALA A 9 -46.70 3.80 -1.90
N LEU A 10 -46.53 2.66 -2.54
CA LEU A 10 -45.32 1.84 -2.53
C LEU A 10 -44.30 2.49 -3.48
N LEU A 11 -43.30 3.20 -2.96
CA LEU A 11 -42.15 3.70 -3.72
C LEU A 11 -41.22 2.53 -4.02
N ALA A 12 -41.27 1.99 -5.23
CA ALA A 12 -40.28 1.04 -5.74
C ALA A 12 -39.00 1.81 -6.10
N VAL A 13 -38.00 1.70 -5.22
CA VAL A 13 -36.63 2.18 -5.52
C VAL A 13 -36.00 1.20 -6.53
N LEU A 14 -36.02 1.55 -7.79
CA LEU A 14 -35.27 0.84 -8.84
C LEU A 14 -33.77 1.05 -8.61
N ALA A 15 -33.13 0.08 -7.97
CA ALA A 15 -31.66 0.01 -7.90
C ALA A 15 -31.11 -0.13 -9.33
N ARG A 16 -30.59 0.98 -9.88
CA ARG A 16 -29.83 0.92 -11.13
C ARG A 16 -28.52 0.18 -10.87
N PRO A 17 -28.16 -0.83 -11.68
CA PRO A 17 -26.84 -1.45 -11.57
C PRO A 17 -25.78 -0.36 -11.78
N ALA A 18 -24.85 -0.24 -10.83
CA ALA A 18 -23.70 0.63 -10.98
C ALA A 18 -22.88 0.15 -12.18
N ARG A 19 -23.03 0.81 -13.32
CA ARG A 19 -22.14 0.59 -14.45
C ARG A 19 -20.79 1.15 -14.05
N ALA A 20 -19.78 0.30 -14.05
CA ALA A 20 -18.40 0.75 -13.93
C ALA A 20 -18.13 1.80 -15.02
N GLN A 21 -18.02 3.06 -14.64
CA GLN A 21 -17.68 4.13 -15.56
C GLN A 21 -16.20 4.01 -15.88
N THR A 22 -15.88 3.63 -17.13
CA THR A 22 -14.51 3.67 -17.62
C THR A 22 -14.04 5.12 -17.58
N THR A 23 -12.99 5.40 -16.81
CA THR A 23 -12.46 6.76 -16.69
C THR A 23 -11.87 7.23 -18.02
N PRO A 24 -11.86 8.55 -18.32
CA PRO A 24 -11.23 9.07 -19.53
C PRO A 24 -9.75 8.63 -19.68
N ALA A 25 -9.01 8.52 -18.58
CA ALA A 25 -7.63 8.02 -18.58
C ALA A 25 -7.54 6.57 -19.10
N ALA A 26 -8.41 5.66 -18.64
CA ALA A 26 -8.41 4.27 -19.10
C ALA A 26 -8.76 4.13 -20.60
N LEU A 27 -9.58 5.02 -21.13
CA LEU A 27 -9.88 5.06 -22.57
C LEU A 27 -8.67 5.54 -23.39
N ASN A 28 -7.95 6.55 -22.90
CA ASN A 28 -6.74 7.06 -23.53
C ASN A 28 -5.62 6.00 -23.52
N ASP A 29 -5.44 5.27 -22.41
CA ASP A 29 -4.47 4.18 -22.29
C ASP A 29 -4.77 3.05 -23.28
N ALA A 30 -6.05 2.66 -23.43
CA ALA A 30 -6.47 1.64 -24.39
C ALA A 30 -6.19 2.07 -25.83
N ALA A 31 -6.47 3.32 -26.19
CA ALA A 31 -6.18 3.84 -27.52
C ALA A 31 -4.68 3.90 -27.81
N ALA A 32 -3.87 4.36 -26.86
CA ALA A 32 -2.42 4.39 -26.97
C ALA A 32 -1.82 2.99 -27.10
N PHE A 33 -2.34 2.01 -26.35
CA PHE A 33 -1.94 0.61 -26.46
C PHE A 33 -2.21 0.05 -27.85
N GLN A 34 -3.39 0.28 -28.42
CA GLN A 34 -3.74 -0.16 -29.77
C GLN A 34 -2.83 0.46 -30.85
N GLN A 35 -2.36 1.68 -30.62
CA GLN A 35 -1.47 2.40 -31.53
C GLN A 35 0.02 2.08 -31.31
N GLY A 36 0.36 1.26 -30.31
CA GLY A 36 1.75 0.98 -29.93
C GLY A 36 2.51 2.17 -29.34
N THR A 37 1.80 3.19 -28.84
CA THR A 37 2.36 4.42 -28.25
C THR A 37 2.24 4.47 -26.72
N PHE A 38 1.71 3.44 -26.08
CA PHE A 38 1.54 3.36 -24.63
C PHE A 38 2.91 3.32 -23.90
N GLN A 39 3.15 4.28 -23.01
CA GLN A 39 4.37 4.40 -22.20
C GLN A 39 4.11 4.31 -20.69
N GLY A 40 2.96 3.75 -20.31
CA GLY A 40 2.53 3.62 -18.92
C GLY A 40 1.42 4.60 -18.56
N ALA A 41 0.75 4.33 -17.42
CA ALA A 41 -0.34 5.15 -16.94
C ALA A 41 0.12 6.57 -16.58
N ALA A 42 -0.73 7.56 -16.84
CA ALA A 42 -0.48 8.92 -16.41
C ALA A 42 -0.63 9.06 -14.88
N ALA A 43 0.28 9.79 -14.24
CA ALA A 43 0.18 10.13 -12.83
C ALA A 43 -0.64 11.42 -12.65
N ASP A 44 -1.96 11.28 -12.66
CA ASP A 44 -2.94 12.37 -12.64
C ASP A 44 -3.37 12.81 -11.23
N GLN A 45 -3.00 12.03 -10.19
CA GLN A 45 -3.29 12.39 -8.82
C GLN A 45 -2.25 13.37 -8.26
N ALA A 46 -2.70 14.27 -7.38
CA ALA A 46 -1.81 15.19 -6.66
C ALA A 46 -0.86 14.44 -5.71
N HIS A 47 -1.29 13.28 -5.21
CA HIS A 47 -0.54 12.46 -4.27
C HIS A 47 -0.88 10.98 -4.42
N TYR A 48 0.13 10.13 -4.27
CA TYR A 48 0.03 8.67 -4.23
C TYR A 48 0.58 8.15 -2.91
N ALA A 49 -0.01 7.08 -2.39
CA ALA A 49 0.47 6.43 -1.19
C ALA A 49 0.48 4.91 -1.41
N VAL A 50 1.53 4.25 -0.95
CA VAL A 50 1.68 2.80 -1.11
C VAL A 50 2.28 2.17 0.13
N THR A 51 1.73 1.01 0.50
CA THR A 51 2.29 0.12 1.51
C THR A 51 2.92 -1.09 0.81
N TYR A 52 4.19 -1.34 1.12
CA TYR A 52 4.87 -2.59 0.76
C TYR A 52 4.75 -3.56 1.94
N GLN A 53 4.12 -4.71 1.70
CA GLN A 53 4.05 -5.80 2.65
C GLN A 53 5.32 -6.64 2.54
N LEU A 54 5.94 -7.00 3.68
CA LEU A 54 7.05 -7.95 3.73
C LEU A 54 6.85 -8.92 4.90
N ASP A 55 6.61 -10.19 4.58
CA ASP A 55 6.34 -11.26 5.54
C ASP A 55 7.30 -12.46 5.42
N SER A 56 8.30 -12.36 4.54
CA SER A 56 9.31 -13.38 4.26
C SER A 56 10.71 -12.96 4.69
N ASP A 57 11.52 -13.94 5.10
CA ASP A 57 12.94 -13.81 5.39
C ASP A 57 13.85 -14.25 4.22
N ASP A 58 13.27 -14.57 3.05
CA ASP A 58 14.04 -14.87 1.85
C ASP A 58 14.89 -13.65 1.43
N PRO A 59 16.24 -13.76 1.45
CA PRO A 59 17.12 -12.63 1.11
C PRO A 59 16.88 -12.07 -0.29
N LYS A 60 16.48 -12.90 -1.25
CA LYS A 60 16.19 -12.44 -2.63
C LYS A 60 14.93 -11.57 -2.66
N LEU A 61 13.89 -12.01 -1.95
CA LEU A 61 12.64 -11.26 -1.84
C LEU A 61 12.84 -9.94 -1.09
N ILE A 62 13.59 -9.95 0.02
CA ILE A 62 13.94 -8.74 0.75
C ILE A 62 14.67 -7.74 -0.16
N GLN A 63 15.74 -8.19 -0.85
CA GLN A 63 16.50 -7.32 -1.75
C GLN A 63 15.66 -6.80 -2.92
N GLN A 64 14.77 -7.63 -3.47
CA GLN A 64 13.83 -7.22 -4.51
C GLN A 64 12.88 -6.14 -3.99
N THR A 65 12.32 -6.32 -2.80
CA THR A 65 11.41 -5.36 -2.16
C THR A 65 12.07 -4.00 -1.97
N LEU A 66 13.26 -3.98 -1.36
CA LEU A 66 14.00 -2.74 -1.11
C LEU A 66 14.38 -2.02 -2.42
N ARG A 67 14.79 -2.77 -3.44
CA ARG A 67 15.07 -2.22 -4.77
C ARG A 67 13.80 -1.66 -5.43
N ASN A 68 12.67 -2.37 -5.34
CA ASN A 68 11.41 -1.92 -5.93
C ASN A 68 10.88 -0.64 -5.27
N ILE A 69 11.05 -0.49 -3.96
CA ILE A 69 10.76 0.76 -3.26
C ILE A 69 11.63 1.90 -3.83
N GLY A 70 12.95 1.67 -3.97
CA GLY A 70 13.84 2.66 -4.56
C GLY A 70 13.45 3.05 -5.99
N ASN A 71 13.07 2.05 -6.82
CA ASN A 71 12.61 2.30 -8.19
C ASN A 71 11.31 3.11 -8.23
N ALA A 72 10.36 2.83 -7.32
CA ALA A 72 9.12 3.61 -7.23
C ALA A 72 9.37 5.06 -6.83
N LEU A 73 10.30 5.31 -5.90
CA LEU A 73 10.70 6.66 -5.49
C LEU A 73 11.46 7.41 -6.61
N ALA A 74 12.17 6.69 -7.47
CA ALA A 74 12.91 7.24 -8.61
C ALA A 74 12.06 7.43 -9.88
N ASP A 75 10.83 6.91 -9.93
CA ASP A 75 9.93 7.09 -11.07
C ASP A 75 9.55 8.57 -11.22
N GLU A 76 9.94 9.20 -12.33
CA GLU A 76 9.70 10.62 -12.59
C GLU A 76 8.21 11.01 -12.56
N ARG A 77 7.31 10.07 -12.83
CA ARG A 77 5.85 10.30 -12.75
C ARG A 77 5.36 10.45 -11.31
N LEU A 78 6.07 9.84 -10.34
CA LEU A 78 5.73 9.79 -8.91
C LEU A 78 6.59 10.72 -8.05
N LYS A 79 7.64 11.31 -8.61
CA LYS A 79 8.61 12.15 -7.91
C LYS A 79 7.94 13.32 -7.20
N GLY A 80 8.15 13.41 -5.90
CA GLY A 80 7.53 14.43 -5.05
C GLY A 80 6.06 14.24 -4.74
N LYS A 81 5.44 13.16 -5.23
CA LYS A 81 4.02 12.85 -5.03
C LYS A 81 3.78 11.53 -4.27
N LEU A 82 4.82 10.75 -3.98
CA LEU A 82 4.69 9.40 -3.45
C LEU A 82 5.07 9.34 -1.97
N THR A 83 4.17 8.79 -1.15
CA THR A 83 4.48 8.32 0.21
C THR A 83 4.56 6.81 0.21
N VAL A 84 5.62 6.27 0.81
CA VAL A 84 5.88 4.84 0.90
C VAL A 84 5.99 4.40 2.35
N GLU A 85 5.34 3.29 2.68
CA GLU A 85 5.52 2.58 3.94
C GLU A 85 5.91 1.12 3.66
N LEU A 86 6.97 0.63 4.33
CA LEU A 86 7.34 -0.77 4.37
C LEU A 86 6.88 -1.35 5.70
N VAL A 87 5.91 -2.29 5.66
CA VAL A 87 5.39 -2.98 6.84
C VAL A 87 5.95 -4.40 6.88
N ALA A 88 6.80 -4.68 7.87
CA ALA A 88 7.38 -5.99 8.08
C ALA A 88 6.69 -6.73 9.26
N PHE A 89 6.30 -7.98 9.03
CA PHE A 89 5.71 -8.87 10.03
C PHE A 89 6.05 -10.35 9.74
N GLY A 90 5.69 -11.26 10.62
CA GLY A 90 6.05 -12.66 10.45
C GLY A 90 7.57 -12.85 10.29
N ASN A 91 7.99 -13.57 9.27
CA ASN A 91 9.40 -13.74 8.95
C ASN A 91 10.06 -12.48 8.37
N GLY A 92 9.28 -11.56 7.83
CA GLY A 92 9.76 -10.29 7.27
C GLY A 92 10.50 -9.40 8.29
N VAL A 93 10.36 -9.67 9.61
CA VAL A 93 11.16 -8.99 10.64
C VAL A 93 12.66 -9.08 10.38
N ALA A 94 13.11 -10.06 9.62
CA ALA A 94 14.51 -10.24 9.23
C ALA A 94 15.09 -8.98 8.57
N VAL A 95 14.31 -8.24 7.81
CA VAL A 95 14.79 -7.01 7.12
C VAL A 95 15.29 -5.95 8.09
N PHE A 96 14.74 -5.90 9.31
CA PHE A 96 15.04 -4.88 10.31
C PHE A 96 16.02 -5.34 11.39
N ARG A 97 16.51 -6.57 11.36
CA ARG A 97 17.46 -7.07 12.34
C ARG A 97 18.85 -6.45 12.15
N LYS A 98 19.54 -6.16 13.28
CA LYS A 98 20.89 -5.59 13.28
C LYS A 98 21.95 -6.53 12.71
N ASP A 99 21.73 -7.85 12.82
CA ASP A 99 22.61 -8.90 12.31
C ASP A 99 22.45 -9.17 10.81
N GLN A 100 21.56 -8.43 10.13
CA GLN A 100 21.30 -8.58 8.70
C GLN A 100 21.89 -7.42 7.88
N PRO A 101 22.24 -7.63 6.60
CA PRO A 101 23.03 -6.67 5.81
C PRO A 101 22.22 -5.52 5.19
N TYR A 102 21.04 -5.16 5.75
CA TYR A 102 20.12 -4.22 5.13
C TYR A 102 20.18 -2.80 5.72
N ALA A 103 20.95 -2.57 6.77
CA ALA A 103 20.94 -1.32 7.53
C ALA A 103 21.23 -0.08 6.67
N ALA A 104 22.24 -0.13 5.81
CA ALA A 104 22.61 1.00 4.96
C ALA A 104 21.51 1.35 3.93
N GLN A 105 20.92 0.32 3.30
CA GLN A 105 19.85 0.50 2.32
C GLN A 105 18.58 1.06 2.98
N LEU A 106 18.21 0.53 4.15
CA LEU A 106 17.07 1.04 4.92
C LEU A 106 17.27 2.48 5.39
N ALA A 107 18.49 2.84 5.82
CA ALA A 107 18.82 4.22 6.18
C ALA A 107 18.65 5.17 4.98
N ALA A 108 19.11 4.77 3.80
CA ALA A 108 18.94 5.54 2.57
C ALA A 108 17.46 5.71 2.18
N LEU A 109 16.64 4.65 2.30
CA LEU A 109 15.21 4.73 2.05
C LEU A 109 14.50 5.64 3.08
N LYS A 110 14.88 5.55 4.36
CA LYS A 110 14.33 6.44 5.39
C LYS A 110 14.65 7.91 5.12
N GLN A 111 15.87 8.21 4.67
CA GLN A 111 16.26 9.60 4.28
C GLN A 111 15.41 10.13 3.12
N GLN A 112 14.88 9.23 2.26
CA GLN A 112 13.94 9.56 1.20
C GLN A 112 12.49 9.63 1.66
N GLY A 113 12.22 9.51 2.98
CA GLY A 113 10.89 9.64 3.56
C GLY A 113 10.11 8.32 3.68
N VAL A 114 10.73 7.17 3.44
CA VAL A 114 10.05 5.87 3.62
C VAL A 114 9.78 5.62 5.10
N ILE A 115 8.54 5.29 5.41
CA ILE A 115 8.13 4.82 6.74
C ILE A 115 8.53 3.35 6.86
N LEU A 116 9.34 3.01 7.87
CA LEU A 116 9.77 1.65 8.14
C LEU A 116 9.02 1.14 9.37
N ALA A 117 8.05 0.25 9.20
CA ALA A 117 7.12 -0.18 10.24
C ALA A 117 7.27 -1.66 10.59
N GLN A 118 7.62 -1.94 11.87
CA GLN A 118 7.72 -3.30 12.41
C GLN A 118 6.48 -3.67 13.22
N CYS A 119 5.92 -4.85 12.96
CA CYS A 119 4.80 -5.43 13.70
C CYS A 119 5.21 -5.84 15.12
N GLN A 120 4.58 -5.26 16.15
CA GLN A 120 4.84 -5.62 17.56
C GLN A 120 4.30 -7.02 17.93
N ASN A 121 3.21 -7.50 17.28
CA ASN A 121 2.73 -8.87 17.48
C ASN A 121 3.81 -9.88 17.09
N THR A 122 4.44 -9.71 15.93
CA THR A 122 5.57 -10.53 15.49
C THR A 122 6.70 -10.53 16.51
N MET A 123 7.04 -9.37 17.06
CA MET A 123 8.11 -9.29 18.08
C MET A 123 7.76 -10.10 19.33
N ARG A 124 6.51 -10.03 19.80
CA ARG A 124 6.06 -10.84 20.97
C ARG A 124 6.09 -12.34 20.67
N GLU A 125 5.55 -12.75 19.53
CA GLU A 125 5.47 -14.17 19.12
C GLU A 125 6.86 -14.78 18.94
N LYS A 126 7.78 -14.03 18.32
CA LYS A 126 9.15 -14.48 18.06
C LYS A 126 10.12 -14.16 19.20
N LYS A 127 9.65 -13.52 20.28
CA LYS A 127 10.47 -13.10 21.45
C LYS A 127 11.66 -12.21 21.04
N ILE A 128 11.44 -11.31 20.08
CA ILE A 128 12.46 -10.36 19.59
C ILE A 128 12.33 -9.06 20.38
N SER A 129 13.42 -8.61 20.98
CA SER A 129 13.50 -7.31 21.67
C SER A 129 13.77 -6.16 20.67
N LYS A 130 13.48 -4.93 21.12
CA LYS A 130 13.81 -3.74 20.32
C LYS A 130 15.32 -3.57 20.09
N ASP A 131 16.12 -4.04 21.04
CA ASP A 131 17.58 -3.93 20.97
C ASP A 131 18.20 -4.80 19.88
N GLU A 132 17.48 -5.81 19.38
CA GLU A 132 17.89 -6.64 18.25
C GLU A 132 17.60 -6.00 16.89
N LEU A 133 16.78 -4.94 16.87
CA LEU A 133 16.32 -4.27 15.67
C LEU A 133 17.04 -2.93 15.45
N LEU A 134 17.06 -2.49 14.21
CA LEU A 134 17.64 -1.19 13.83
C LEU A 134 16.89 -0.04 14.53
N PRO A 135 17.58 0.96 15.07
CA PRO A 135 16.94 2.05 15.82
C PRO A 135 16.17 3.04 14.94
N ILE A 136 16.27 2.90 13.63
CA ILE A 136 15.65 3.82 12.65
C ILE A 136 14.21 3.47 12.30
N ILE A 137 13.68 2.36 12.80
CA ILE A 137 12.33 1.87 12.47
C ILE A 137 11.27 2.40 13.43
N SER A 138 10.02 2.37 12.97
CA SER A 138 8.82 2.61 13.76
C SER A 138 8.14 1.29 14.11
N TYR A 139 7.19 1.32 15.04
CA TYR A 139 6.50 0.12 15.52
C TYR A 139 5.00 0.31 15.37
N VAL A 140 4.34 -0.67 14.76
CA VAL A 140 2.88 -0.74 14.65
C VAL A 140 2.35 -1.90 15.50
N PRO A 141 1.18 -1.77 16.14
CA PRO A 141 0.62 -2.83 16.99
C PRO A 141 0.46 -4.17 16.25
N SER A 142 -0.02 -4.10 15.01
CA SER A 142 -0.25 -5.25 14.12
C SER A 142 0.09 -4.88 12.69
N GLY A 143 0.96 -5.65 12.03
CA GLY A 143 1.26 -5.45 10.61
C GLY A 143 0.03 -5.60 9.73
N THR A 144 -0.77 -6.65 9.92
CA THR A 144 -2.03 -6.83 9.19
C THR A 144 -3.04 -5.72 9.49
N GLY A 145 -3.11 -5.26 10.74
CA GLY A 145 -3.96 -4.12 11.11
C GLY A 145 -3.54 -2.85 10.39
N GLU A 146 -2.23 -2.58 10.28
CA GLU A 146 -1.71 -1.43 9.53
C GLU A 146 -2.10 -1.50 8.06
N LEU A 147 -1.93 -2.67 7.41
CA LEU A 147 -2.33 -2.86 6.02
C LEU A 147 -3.83 -2.58 5.79
N ILE A 148 -4.69 -3.06 6.68
CA ILE A 148 -6.16 -2.84 6.59
C ILE A 148 -6.48 -1.35 6.70
N ILE A 149 -5.87 -0.65 7.67
CA ILE A 149 -6.09 0.77 7.90
C ILE A 149 -5.62 1.60 6.70
N ARG A 150 -4.40 1.32 6.19
CA ARG A 150 -3.85 2.00 5.02
C ARG A 150 -4.69 1.81 3.77
N GLN A 151 -5.15 0.59 3.52
CA GLN A 151 -6.06 0.33 2.38
C GLN A 151 -7.39 1.06 2.53
N ALA A 152 -7.97 1.12 3.73
CA ALA A 152 -9.18 1.89 4.00
C ALA A 152 -8.97 3.41 3.81
N GLN A 153 -7.73 3.89 3.99
CA GLN A 153 -7.31 5.26 3.71
C GLN A 153 -6.99 5.52 2.22
N GLY A 154 -7.16 4.53 1.33
CA GLY A 154 -6.91 4.64 -0.10
C GLY A 154 -5.47 4.39 -0.53
N TRP A 155 -4.62 3.84 0.34
CA TRP A 155 -3.26 3.46 -0.03
C TRP A 155 -3.26 2.21 -0.93
N ALA A 156 -2.42 2.21 -1.94
CA ALA A 156 -2.14 1.00 -2.70
C ALA A 156 -1.39 -0.02 -1.83
N LEU A 157 -1.56 -1.31 -2.14
CA LEU A 157 -0.80 -2.39 -1.51
C LEU A 157 0.05 -3.10 -2.57
N VAL A 158 1.34 -3.24 -2.30
CA VAL A 158 2.27 -4.05 -3.08
C VAL A 158 2.77 -5.19 -2.19
N HIS A 159 2.55 -6.42 -2.63
CA HIS A 159 3.14 -7.64 -2.07
C HIS A 159 4.17 -8.15 -3.08
N PRO A 160 5.47 -8.18 -2.72
CA PRO A 160 6.55 -8.59 -3.61
C PRO A 160 6.52 -10.05 -3.98
#